data_95891e7c585b9fd93a04624987738629
#
_entry.id   95891e7c585b9fd93a04624987738629
#
_cell.length_a   1.000
_cell.length_b   1.000
_cell.length_c   1.000
_cell.angle_alpha   90.00
_cell.angle_beta   90.00
_cell.angle_gamma   90.00
#
_symmetry.space_group_name_H-M   'P 1'
#
loop_
_entity.id
_entity.type
_entity.pdbx_description
1 polymer ?
#
loop_
_entity_poly.entity_id
_entity_poly.type
_entity_poly.pdbx_seq_one_letter_code
_entity_poly.pdbx_strand_id
1 'polypeptide(L)'
;MCIRDRATAALIREELFKAREYLEKKDRAAADEDADAPEFDLKLESLIPVIRGELPAHFHAHRADDIATAVRIAKEFGLKYVIIHGTEAHRIADLLAEDGTQVVTGPIFGDRSKPELANQRVDNTAILKKAGVSVAICTDHPENPQQYLPMGAALCAKQGIDPEEAMASITRDAAGIAGISDRVGTLEVGKDADIAVFRGHPLELSAAVEAVFINGQRVK
;
A
#
# COMPACT_ATOMS: atom_id res chain seq x y z
N MET A 1 -21.98 -12.59 2.84
CA MET A 1 -21.61 -11.17 2.64
C MET A 1 -22.25 -10.33 3.73
N CYS A 2 -21.46 -9.68 4.54
CA CYS A 2 -21.95 -8.93 5.70
C CYS A 2 -22.66 -7.64 5.24
N ILE A 3 -23.78 -7.28 5.88
CA ILE A 3 -24.49 -6.01 5.64
C ILE A 3 -23.54 -4.81 5.85
N ARG A 4 -22.60 -4.96 6.79
CA ARG A 4 -21.56 -3.98 7.14
C ARG A 4 -20.69 -3.60 5.93
N ASP A 5 -20.27 -4.58 5.13
CA ASP A 5 -19.36 -4.36 3.99
C ASP A 5 -20.08 -3.58 2.87
N ARG A 6 -21.34 -3.89 2.60
CA ARG A 6 -22.17 -3.13 1.64
C ARG A 6 -22.40 -1.70 2.10
N ALA A 7 -22.65 -1.48 3.39
CA ALA A 7 -22.85 -0.14 3.94
C ALA A 7 -21.57 0.69 3.85
N THR A 8 -20.40 0.11 4.18
CA THR A 8 -19.11 0.78 4.04
C THR A 8 -18.82 1.14 2.59
N ALA A 9 -19.03 0.22 1.64
CA ALA A 9 -18.88 0.49 0.22
C ALA A 9 -19.82 1.60 -0.28
N ALA A 10 -21.06 1.65 0.22
CA ALA A 10 -22.01 2.70 -0.12
C ALA A 10 -21.55 4.07 0.39
N LEU A 11 -21.08 4.15 1.64
CA LEU A 11 -20.56 5.38 2.24
C LEU A 11 -19.32 5.91 1.49
N ILE A 12 -18.37 5.04 1.16
CA ILE A 12 -17.19 5.42 0.37
C ILE A 12 -17.61 6.00 -0.98
N ARG A 13 -18.50 5.31 -1.68
CA ARG A 13 -18.98 5.77 -2.99
C ARG A 13 -19.73 7.10 -2.90
N GLU A 14 -20.58 7.29 -1.88
CA GLU A 14 -21.29 8.53 -1.64
C GLU A 14 -20.34 9.71 -1.50
N GLU A 15 -19.27 9.57 -0.71
CA GLU A 15 -18.31 10.65 -0.52
C GLU A 15 -17.46 10.90 -1.78
N LEU A 16 -17.08 9.86 -2.50
CA LEU A 16 -16.37 10.01 -3.77
C LEU A 16 -17.25 10.69 -4.85
N PHE A 17 -18.54 10.38 -4.91
CA PHE A 17 -19.48 11.07 -5.79
C PHE A 17 -19.58 12.56 -5.45
N LYS A 18 -19.79 12.88 -4.16
CA LYS A 18 -19.83 14.27 -3.69
C LYS A 18 -18.54 15.03 -4.03
N ALA A 19 -17.39 14.42 -3.81
CA ALA A 19 -16.10 15.02 -4.12
C ALA A 19 -15.93 15.28 -5.63
N ARG A 20 -16.36 14.35 -6.47
CA ARG A 20 -16.32 14.52 -7.93
C ARG A 20 -17.24 15.67 -8.40
N GLU A 21 -18.48 15.71 -7.93
CA GLU A 21 -19.41 16.80 -8.25
C GLU A 21 -18.90 18.16 -7.74
N TYR A 22 -18.30 18.16 -6.56
CA TYR A 22 -17.72 19.37 -5.98
C TYR A 22 -16.54 19.87 -6.83
N LEU A 23 -15.66 18.98 -7.26
CA LEU A 23 -14.53 19.32 -8.14
C LEU A 23 -15.03 19.85 -9.49
N GLU A 24 -16.03 19.21 -10.11
CA GLU A 24 -16.64 19.66 -11.37
C GLU A 24 -17.21 21.08 -11.26
N LYS A 25 -17.86 21.42 -10.13
CA LYS A 25 -18.36 22.77 -9.86
C LYS A 25 -17.21 23.78 -9.72
N LYS A 26 -16.15 23.41 -8.99
CA LYS A 26 -14.95 24.26 -8.85
C LYS A 26 -14.28 24.53 -10.19
N ASP A 27 -14.06 23.50 -10.99
CA ASP A 27 -13.39 23.62 -12.28
C ASP A 27 -14.25 24.45 -13.26
N ARG A 28 -15.59 24.35 -13.19
CA ARG A 28 -16.52 25.18 -13.97
C ARG A 28 -16.43 26.66 -13.55
N ALA A 29 -16.49 26.94 -12.25
CA ALA A 29 -16.37 28.31 -11.75
C ALA A 29 -15.00 28.95 -12.02
N ALA A 30 -13.95 28.13 -12.13
CA ALA A 30 -12.62 28.63 -12.53
C ALA A 30 -12.52 28.96 -14.03
N ALA A 31 -13.35 28.33 -14.85
CA ALA A 31 -13.37 28.51 -16.33
C ALA A 31 -14.40 29.55 -16.81
N ASP A 32 -15.41 29.88 -16.00
CA ASP A 32 -16.53 30.76 -16.33
C ASP A 32 -16.81 31.72 -15.17
N GLU A 33 -16.57 33.02 -15.40
CA GLU A 33 -16.76 34.08 -14.39
C GLU A 33 -18.24 34.26 -13.95
N ASP A 34 -19.19 33.81 -14.77
CA ASP A 34 -20.61 33.86 -14.45
C ASP A 34 -21.11 32.63 -13.69
N ALA A 35 -20.24 31.60 -13.49
CA ALA A 35 -20.58 30.39 -12.75
C ALA A 35 -20.35 30.53 -11.25
N ASP A 36 -21.35 30.16 -10.44
CA ASP A 36 -21.22 30.16 -8.99
C ASP A 36 -20.23 29.10 -8.50
N ALA A 37 -19.25 29.53 -7.71
CA ALA A 37 -18.34 28.63 -7.03
C ALA A 37 -19.08 27.85 -5.91
N PRO A 38 -18.76 26.56 -5.68
CA PRO A 38 -19.37 25.83 -4.58
C PRO A 38 -18.91 26.39 -3.24
N GLU A 39 -19.76 26.27 -2.22
CA GLU A 39 -19.40 26.57 -0.84
C GLU A 39 -18.18 25.70 -0.42
N PHE A 40 -17.24 26.29 0.35
CA PHE A 40 -16.06 25.58 0.79
C PHE A 40 -16.42 24.41 1.72
N ASP A 41 -16.00 23.20 1.38
CA ASP A 41 -16.14 22.00 2.18
C ASP A 41 -14.77 21.33 2.37
N LEU A 42 -14.23 21.40 3.61
CA LEU A 42 -12.91 20.86 3.96
C LEU A 42 -12.79 19.35 3.69
N LYS A 43 -13.86 18.60 3.89
CA LYS A 43 -13.88 17.15 3.67
C LYS A 43 -13.77 16.83 2.18
N LEU A 44 -14.53 17.53 1.34
CA LEU A 44 -14.50 17.35 -0.11
C LEU A 44 -13.19 17.86 -0.71
N GLU A 45 -12.66 19.00 -0.21
CA GLU A 45 -11.35 19.50 -0.61
C GLU A 45 -10.24 18.46 -0.38
N SER A 46 -10.26 17.76 0.76
CA SER A 46 -9.27 16.74 1.07
C SER A 46 -9.30 15.53 0.14
N LEU A 47 -10.40 15.28 -0.55
CA LEU A 47 -10.57 14.20 -1.53
C LEU A 47 -10.19 14.59 -2.96
N ILE A 48 -10.06 15.89 -3.26
CA ILE A 48 -9.70 16.36 -4.61
C ILE A 48 -8.40 15.74 -5.13
N PRO A 49 -7.29 15.70 -4.37
CA PRO A 49 -6.05 15.08 -4.86
C PRO A 49 -6.22 13.59 -5.21
N VAL A 50 -7.09 12.88 -4.47
CA VAL A 50 -7.41 11.47 -4.75
C VAL A 50 -8.20 11.34 -6.06
N ILE A 51 -9.23 12.16 -6.26
CA ILE A 51 -10.05 12.18 -7.49
C ILE A 51 -9.19 12.56 -8.71
N ARG A 52 -8.26 13.49 -8.57
CA ARG A 52 -7.31 13.90 -9.63
C ARG A 52 -6.19 12.87 -9.88
N GLY A 53 -6.09 11.83 -9.05
CA GLY A 53 -5.02 10.84 -9.13
C GLY A 53 -3.63 11.38 -8.77
N GLU A 54 -3.57 12.50 -8.06
CA GLU A 54 -2.35 13.09 -7.50
C GLU A 54 -1.89 12.31 -6.26
N LEU A 55 -2.86 11.77 -5.51
CA LEU A 55 -2.65 10.96 -4.32
C LEU A 55 -3.35 9.60 -4.47
N PRO A 56 -2.67 8.46 -4.23
CA PRO A 56 -3.33 7.16 -4.27
C PRO A 56 -4.28 6.96 -3.06
N ALA A 57 -5.43 6.34 -3.31
CA ALA A 57 -6.33 5.88 -2.27
C ALA A 57 -5.79 4.60 -1.63
N HIS A 58 -5.66 4.55 -0.31
CA HIS A 58 -5.28 3.34 0.42
C HIS A 58 -6.53 2.65 0.97
N PHE A 59 -6.84 1.47 0.44
CA PHE A 59 -7.96 0.66 0.91
C PHE A 59 -7.48 -0.41 1.89
N HIS A 60 -7.81 -0.24 3.16
CA HIS A 60 -7.59 -1.26 4.19
C HIS A 60 -8.61 -2.38 4.01
N ALA A 61 -8.16 -3.54 3.54
CA ALA A 61 -9.02 -4.68 3.27
C ALA A 61 -8.29 -6.01 3.53
N HIS A 62 -8.97 -6.95 4.19
CA HIS A 62 -8.43 -8.27 4.53
C HIS A 62 -9.02 -9.39 3.65
N ARG A 63 -10.33 -9.44 3.51
CA ARG A 63 -11.06 -10.51 2.82
C ARG A 63 -11.03 -10.34 1.31
N ALA A 64 -11.03 -11.45 0.58
CA ALA A 64 -11.00 -11.41 -0.88
C ALA A 64 -12.20 -10.67 -1.51
N ASP A 65 -13.41 -10.80 -0.91
CA ASP A 65 -14.62 -10.08 -1.36
C ASP A 65 -14.54 -8.57 -1.09
N ASP A 66 -13.95 -8.14 0.03
CA ASP A 66 -13.74 -6.73 0.35
C ASP A 66 -12.65 -6.11 -0.53
N ILE A 67 -11.57 -6.85 -0.80
CA ILE A 67 -10.51 -6.44 -1.73
C ILE A 67 -11.10 -6.24 -3.13
N ALA A 68 -11.87 -7.20 -3.64
CA ALA A 68 -12.52 -7.09 -4.94
C ALA A 68 -13.51 -5.92 -4.99
N THR A 69 -14.18 -5.60 -3.88
CA THR A 69 -15.07 -4.44 -3.76
C THR A 69 -14.27 -3.14 -3.81
N ALA A 70 -13.13 -3.05 -3.11
CA ALA A 70 -12.24 -1.89 -3.15
C ALA A 70 -11.71 -1.64 -4.57
N VAL A 71 -11.23 -2.69 -5.25
CA VAL A 71 -10.78 -2.63 -6.65
C VAL A 71 -11.90 -2.11 -7.56
N ARG A 72 -13.12 -2.62 -7.42
CA ARG A 72 -14.27 -2.18 -8.21
C ARG A 72 -14.59 -0.70 -7.98
N ILE A 73 -14.57 -0.23 -6.73
CA ILE A 73 -14.78 1.19 -6.40
C ILE A 73 -13.67 2.05 -7.01
N ALA A 74 -12.42 1.65 -6.86
CA ALA A 74 -11.30 2.39 -7.42
C ALA A 74 -11.42 2.54 -8.94
N LYS A 75 -11.80 1.46 -9.65
CA LYS A 75 -12.06 1.50 -11.10
C LYS A 75 -13.24 2.38 -11.48
N GLU A 76 -14.35 2.34 -10.72
CA GLU A 76 -15.54 3.16 -10.95
C GLU A 76 -15.23 4.67 -10.93
N PHE A 77 -14.29 5.08 -10.08
CA PHE A 77 -13.90 6.48 -9.92
C PHE A 77 -12.58 6.84 -10.62
N GLY A 78 -11.93 5.87 -11.28
CA GLY A 78 -10.64 6.10 -11.97
C GLY A 78 -9.49 6.42 -11.01
N LEU A 79 -9.51 5.91 -9.78
CA LEU A 79 -8.53 6.23 -8.75
C LEU A 79 -7.22 5.47 -8.97
N LYS A 80 -6.08 6.10 -8.67
CA LYS A 80 -4.89 5.37 -8.27
C LYS A 80 -5.13 4.79 -6.89
N TYR A 81 -4.75 3.55 -6.64
CA TYR A 81 -5.05 2.90 -5.37
C TYR A 81 -4.05 1.83 -4.97
N VAL A 82 -4.02 1.55 -3.67
CA VAL A 82 -3.21 0.49 -3.05
C VAL A 82 -4.11 -0.28 -2.08
N ILE A 83 -4.03 -1.61 -2.10
CA ILE A 83 -4.67 -2.46 -1.09
C ILE A 83 -3.72 -2.62 0.09
N ILE A 84 -4.16 -2.26 1.29
CA ILE A 84 -3.40 -2.42 2.52
C ILE A 84 -3.84 -3.71 3.22
N HIS A 85 -2.89 -4.49 3.70
CA HIS A 85 -2.95 -5.84 4.28
C HIS A 85 -3.22 -6.93 3.24
N GLY A 86 -4.33 -6.89 2.51
CA GLY A 86 -4.64 -7.88 1.50
C GLY A 86 -4.53 -9.33 2.01
N THR A 87 -4.99 -9.63 3.22
CA THR A 87 -4.77 -10.91 3.93
C THR A 87 -5.21 -12.12 3.11
N GLU A 88 -6.32 -12.03 2.39
CA GLU A 88 -6.81 -13.06 1.47
C GLU A 88 -6.53 -12.75 -0.01
N ALA A 89 -5.63 -11.81 -0.31
CA ALA A 89 -5.32 -11.43 -1.69
C ALA A 89 -4.80 -12.61 -2.53
N HIS A 90 -4.14 -13.59 -1.90
CA HIS A 90 -3.71 -14.84 -2.54
C HIS A 90 -4.84 -15.61 -3.22
N ARG A 91 -6.10 -15.44 -2.80
CA ARG A 91 -7.27 -16.12 -3.39
C ARG A 91 -7.72 -15.52 -4.72
N ILE A 92 -7.32 -14.29 -4.99
CA ILE A 92 -7.68 -13.51 -6.18
C ILE A 92 -6.43 -12.90 -6.84
N ALA A 93 -5.27 -13.55 -6.68
CA ALA A 93 -3.99 -13.06 -7.14
C ALA A 93 -3.97 -12.76 -8.64
N ASP A 94 -4.54 -13.63 -9.45
CA ASP A 94 -4.62 -13.46 -10.91
C ASP A 94 -5.41 -12.20 -11.30
N LEU A 95 -6.56 -11.99 -10.64
CA LEU A 95 -7.38 -10.79 -10.85
C LEU A 95 -6.60 -9.51 -10.48
N LEU A 96 -5.87 -9.54 -9.35
CA LEU A 96 -5.07 -8.39 -8.91
C LEU A 96 -3.90 -8.11 -9.86
N ALA A 97 -3.29 -9.15 -10.42
CA ALA A 97 -2.24 -9.04 -11.41
C ALA A 97 -2.74 -8.46 -12.75
N GLU A 98 -3.87 -8.98 -13.27
CA GLU A 98 -4.52 -8.46 -14.47
C GLU A 98 -4.89 -6.97 -14.34
N ASP A 99 -5.30 -6.56 -13.15
CA ASP A 99 -5.69 -5.18 -12.83
C ASP A 99 -4.50 -4.26 -12.54
N GLY A 100 -3.27 -4.78 -12.47
CA GLY A 100 -2.11 -4.00 -12.06
C GLY A 100 -2.20 -3.48 -10.63
N THR A 101 -2.96 -4.15 -9.76
CA THR A 101 -3.18 -3.75 -8.38
C THR A 101 -1.89 -3.79 -7.57
N GLN A 102 -1.63 -2.74 -6.80
CA GLN A 102 -0.54 -2.70 -5.83
C GLN A 102 -1.05 -3.15 -4.45
N VAL A 103 -0.28 -3.98 -3.76
CA VAL A 103 -0.66 -4.51 -2.45
C VAL A 103 0.46 -4.32 -1.43
N VAL A 104 0.13 -3.81 -0.26
CA VAL A 104 1.04 -3.80 0.90
C VAL A 104 0.60 -4.92 1.85
N THR A 105 1.36 -6.01 1.89
CA THR A 105 1.06 -7.18 2.74
C THR A 105 1.66 -7.04 4.13
N GLY A 106 0.97 -7.52 5.13
CA GLY A 106 1.44 -7.52 6.52
C GLY A 106 0.34 -7.12 7.51
N PRO A 107 0.60 -7.28 8.82
CA PRO A 107 1.80 -7.90 9.42
C PRO A 107 1.96 -9.38 9.03
N ILE A 108 3.19 -9.81 8.76
CA ILE A 108 3.45 -11.18 8.24
C ILE A 108 3.31 -12.24 9.35
N PHE A 109 3.75 -11.90 10.55
CA PHE A 109 3.62 -12.74 11.73
C PHE A 109 2.70 -12.05 12.73
N GLY A 110 1.58 -12.66 12.98
CA GLY A 110 0.54 -12.17 13.88
C GLY A 110 -0.43 -13.27 14.19
N ASP A 111 -1.29 -13.04 15.16
CA ASP A 111 -2.39 -13.95 15.46
C ASP A 111 -3.58 -13.72 14.51
N ARG A 112 -4.55 -14.63 14.60
CA ARG A 112 -5.82 -14.53 13.88
C ARG A 112 -6.92 -14.02 14.81
N SER A 113 -6.65 -12.88 15.44
CA SER A 113 -7.49 -12.28 16.48
C SER A 113 -8.85 -11.81 15.98
N LYS A 114 -8.96 -11.56 14.68
CA LYS A 114 -10.19 -11.06 14.03
C LYS A 114 -10.71 -12.08 13.00
N PRO A 115 -12.04 -12.21 12.81
CA PRO A 115 -12.60 -13.13 11.79
C PRO A 115 -12.05 -12.94 10.39
N GLU A 116 -11.77 -11.71 9.98
CA GLU A 116 -11.20 -11.36 8.68
C GLU A 116 -9.75 -11.84 8.50
N LEU A 117 -9.07 -12.21 9.58
CA LEU A 117 -7.72 -12.78 9.56
C LEU A 117 -7.71 -14.32 9.56
N ALA A 118 -8.87 -14.97 9.58
CA ALA A 118 -8.98 -16.43 9.69
C ALA A 118 -8.15 -17.18 8.63
N ASN A 119 -8.01 -16.61 7.44
CA ASN A 119 -7.28 -17.20 6.32
C ASN A 119 -5.90 -16.54 6.09
N GLN A 120 -5.34 -15.87 7.10
CA GLN A 120 -4.00 -15.32 7.04
C GLN A 120 -2.96 -16.41 6.78
N ARG A 121 -2.04 -16.15 5.83
CA ARG A 121 -0.99 -17.07 5.40
C ARG A 121 0.32 -16.32 5.24
N VAL A 122 1.41 -16.95 5.65
CA VAL A 122 2.76 -16.39 5.47
C VAL A 122 3.18 -16.38 4.00
N ASP A 123 2.68 -17.33 3.20
CA ASP A 123 2.97 -17.43 1.77
C ASP A 123 2.11 -16.52 0.87
N ASN A 124 1.21 -15.70 1.44
CA ASN A 124 0.37 -14.75 0.69
C ASN A 124 1.22 -13.86 -0.23
N THR A 125 2.28 -13.23 0.31
CA THR A 125 3.20 -12.38 -0.45
C THR A 125 3.89 -13.14 -1.59
N ALA A 126 4.29 -14.38 -1.36
CA ALA A 126 4.93 -15.23 -2.38
C ALA A 126 3.98 -15.56 -3.53
N ILE A 127 2.73 -15.89 -3.21
CA ILE A 127 1.69 -16.17 -4.21
C ILE A 127 1.43 -14.93 -5.07
N LEU A 128 1.28 -13.77 -4.45
CA LEU A 128 1.05 -12.50 -5.14
C LEU A 128 2.20 -12.13 -6.07
N LYS A 129 3.45 -12.18 -5.59
CA LYS A 129 4.63 -11.90 -6.44
C LYS A 129 4.74 -12.87 -7.60
N LYS A 130 4.48 -14.16 -7.38
CA LYS A 130 4.47 -15.18 -8.43
C LYS A 130 3.41 -14.94 -9.50
N ALA A 131 2.27 -14.38 -9.12
CA ALA A 131 1.21 -13.97 -10.04
C ALA A 131 1.53 -12.66 -10.80
N GLY A 132 2.60 -11.94 -10.42
CA GLY A 132 2.99 -10.67 -11.05
C GLY A 132 2.42 -9.42 -10.37
N VAL A 133 1.83 -9.55 -9.18
CA VAL A 133 1.33 -8.42 -8.41
C VAL A 133 2.52 -7.62 -7.82
N SER A 134 2.46 -6.30 -7.89
CA SER A 134 3.42 -5.41 -7.21
C SER A 134 3.14 -5.42 -5.71
N VAL A 135 4.12 -5.89 -4.91
CA VAL A 135 3.91 -6.11 -3.47
C VAL A 135 5.02 -5.49 -2.63
N ALA A 136 4.61 -4.71 -1.63
CA ALA A 136 5.45 -4.33 -0.50
C ALA A 136 5.04 -5.09 0.77
N ILE A 137 5.94 -5.11 1.77
CA ILE A 137 5.71 -5.72 3.07
C ILE A 137 5.71 -4.64 4.14
N CYS A 138 4.73 -4.66 5.06
CA CYS A 138 4.68 -3.78 6.22
C CYS A 138 4.65 -4.56 7.54
N THR A 139 4.99 -3.87 8.61
CA THR A 139 4.85 -4.37 9.99
C THR A 139 3.53 -4.00 10.62
N ASP A 140 2.85 -2.97 10.08
CA ASP A 140 1.67 -2.37 10.71
C ASP A 140 1.95 -1.98 12.17
N HIS A 141 3.11 -1.33 12.41
CA HIS A 141 3.52 -0.97 13.76
C HIS A 141 2.39 -0.23 14.51
N PRO A 142 2.02 -0.62 15.75
CA PRO A 142 2.76 -1.50 16.67
C PRO A 142 2.36 -2.99 16.60
N GLU A 143 1.53 -3.45 15.67
CA GLU A 143 1.11 -4.86 15.56
C GLU A 143 2.35 -5.79 15.47
N ASN A 144 3.27 -5.50 14.56
CA ASN A 144 4.64 -5.99 14.66
C ASN A 144 5.59 -4.79 14.86
N PRO A 145 6.52 -4.84 15.80
CA PRO A 145 7.50 -3.76 15.97
C PRO A 145 8.30 -3.50 14.71
N GLN A 146 8.47 -2.23 14.35
CA GLN A 146 9.06 -1.80 13.07
C GLN A 146 10.45 -2.38 12.80
N GLN A 147 11.26 -2.58 13.84
CA GLN A 147 12.60 -3.18 13.72
C GLN A 147 12.59 -4.62 13.20
N TYR A 148 11.44 -5.30 13.19
CA TYR A 148 11.29 -6.67 12.69
C TYR A 148 10.83 -6.73 11.23
N LEU A 149 10.83 -5.61 10.51
CA LEU A 149 10.50 -5.59 9.07
C LEU A 149 11.39 -6.55 8.25
N PRO A 150 12.72 -6.61 8.44
CA PRO A 150 13.56 -7.60 7.75
C PRO A 150 13.19 -9.05 8.07
N MET A 151 12.74 -9.34 9.30
CA MET A 151 12.27 -10.68 9.67
C MET A 151 10.98 -11.05 8.93
N GLY A 152 10.06 -10.10 8.72
CA GLY A 152 8.87 -10.30 7.88
C GLY A 152 9.25 -10.68 6.44
N ALA A 153 10.21 -9.95 5.86
CA ALA A 153 10.74 -10.26 4.53
C ALA A 153 11.45 -11.63 4.48
N ALA A 154 12.22 -11.98 5.50
CA ALA A 154 12.88 -13.29 5.62
C ALA A 154 11.87 -14.45 5.65
N LEU A 155 10.76 -14.29 6.37
CA LEU A 155 9.67 -15.28 6.38
C LEU A 155 9.03 -15.45 5.01
N CYS A 156 8.87 -14.35 4.25
CA CYS A 156 8.37 -14.40 2.87
C CYS A 156 9.39 -15.11 1.94
N ALA A 157 10.67 -14.84 2.06
CA ALA A 157 11.72 -15.55 1.32
C ALA A 157 11.68 -17.07 1.59
N LYS A 158 11.47 -17.48 2.84
CA LYS A 158 11.29 -18.89 3.20
C LYS A 158 10.10 -19.55 2.49
N GLN A 159 9.13 -18.79 2.02
CA GLN A 159 7.98 -19.29 1.25
C GLN A 159 8.24 -19.35 -0.27
N GLY A 160 9.48 -19.16 -0.70
CA GLY A 160 9.90 -19.35 -2.10
C GLY A 160 9.99 -18.06 -2.92
N ILE A 161 10.08 -16.90 -2.27
CA ILE A 161 10.51 -15.66 -2.92
C ILE A 161 12.05 -15.64 -2.89
N ASP A 162 12.67 -15.20 -3.97
CA ASP A 162 14.09 -14.92 -3.99
C ASP A 162 14.46 -13.92 -2.87
N PRO A 163 15.52 -14.12 -2.08
CA PRO A 163 15.90 -13.21 -1.00
C PRO A 163 16.06 -11.75 -1.43
N GLU A 164 16.61 -11.48 -2.62
CA GLU A 164 16.78 -10.13 -3.17
C GLU A 164 15.40 -9.52 -3.49
N GLU A 165 14.46 -10.30 -4.00
CA GLU A 165 13.08 -9.85 -4.24
C GLU A 165 12.31 -9.64 -2.92
N ALA A 166 12.61 -10.40 -1.87
CA ALA A 166 12.05 -10.15 -0.53
C ALA A 166 12.63 -8.85 0.07
N MET A 167 13.93 -8.57 -0.13
CA MET A 167 14.53 -7.27 0.22
C MET A 167 13.93 -6.13 -0.58
N ALA A 168 13.72 -6.32 -1.89
CA ALA A 168 13.08 -5.32 -2.74
C ALA A 168 11.68 -4.94 -2.22
N SER A 169 10.92 -5.90 -1.68
CA SER A 169 9.58 -5.66 -1.13
C SER A 169 9.55 -4.75 0.10
N ILE A 170 10.67 -4.56 0.80
CA ILE A 170 10.80 -3.64 1.94
C ILE A 170 11.66 -2.39 1.61
N THR A 171 12.11 -2.25 0.36
CA THR A 171 12.95 -1.15 -0.11
C THR A 171 12.41 -0.57 -1.42
N ARG A 172 12.88 -1.04 -2.58
CA ARG A 172 12.54 -0.57 -3.92
C ARG A 172 11.03 -0.60 -4.18
N ASP A 173 10.39 -1.73 -3.95
CA ASP A 173 8.97 -1.91 -4.27
C ASP A 173 8.10 -1.08 -3.30
N ALA A 174 8.49 -1.01 -2.02
CA ALA A 174 7.83 -0.16 -1.03
C ALA A 174 7.93 1.33 -1.42
N ALA A 175 9.09 1.80 -1.84
CA ALA A 175 9.29 3.17 -2.31
C ALA A 175 8.45 3.46 -3.57
N GLY A 176 8.36 2.49 -4.50
CA GLY A 176 7.53 2.59 -5.70
C GLY A 176 6.04 2.72 -5.37
N ILE A 177 5.53 1.87 -4.48
CA ILE A 177 4.13 1.89 -4.02
C ILE A 177 3.81 3.17 -3.25
N ALA A 178 4.76 3.67 -2.46
CA ALA A 178 4.62 4.93 -1.72
C ALA A 178 4.78 6.18 -2.61
N GLY A 179 5.19 6.04 -3.88
CA GLY A 179 5.39 7.15 -4.81
C GLY A 179 6.61 8.03 -4.51
N ILE A 180 7.63 7.47 -3.84
CA ILE A 180 8.86 8.19 -3.44
C ILE A 180 10.15 7.53 -3.99
N SER A 181 10.01 6.72 -5.03
CA SER A 181 11.13 5.98 -5.64
C SER A 181 12.16 6.86 -6.33
N ASP A 182 11.84 8.11 -6.62
CA ASP A 182 12.77 9.13 -7.10
C ASP A 182 13.80 9.53 -6.03
N ARG A 183 13.47 9.36 -4.74
CA ARG A 183 14.30 9.77 -3.61
C ARG A 183 14.96 8.61 -2.88
N VAL A 184 14.26 7.50 -2.70
CA VAL A 184 14.68 6.38 -1.83
C VAL A 184 14.38 5.01 -2.45
N GLY A 185 14.76 3.94 -1.76
CA GLY A 185 14.43 2.55 -2.11
C GLY A 185 15.54 1.81 -2.86
N THR A 186 16.47 2.52 -3.49
CA THR A 186 17.64 1.95 -4.19
C THR A 186 18.88 2.77 -3.89
N LEU A 187 20.07 2.17 -4.06
CA LEU A 187 21.36 2.84 -3.96
C LEU A 187 21.77 3.38 -5.34
N GLU A 188 21.36 4.60 -5.63
CA GLU A 188 21.63 5.28 -6.90
C GLU A 188 22.12 6.71 -6.65
N VAL A 189 22.96 7.21 -7.56
CA VAL A 189 23.46 8.59 -7.49
C VAL A 189 22.29 9.57 -7.65
N GLY A 190 22.18 10.51 -6.73
CA GLY A 190 21.13 11.54 -6.71
C GLY A 190 19.97 11.22 -5.78
N LYS A 191 19.91 10.01 -5.21
CA LYS A 191 18.93 9.67 -4.16
C LYS A 191 19.42 10.03 -2.77
N ASP A 192 18.48 10.12 -1.83
CA ASP A 192 18.76 10.36 -0.43
C ASP A 192 19.66 9.21 0.11
N ALA A 193 20.73 9.56 0.80
CA ALA A 193 21.66 8.59 1.34
C ALA A 193 21.20 8.04 2.71
N ASP A 194 20.05 7.35 2.69
CA ASP A 194 19.50 6.59 3.82
C ASP A 194 19.93 5.13 3.69
N ILE A 195 21.02 4.76 4.37
CA ILE A 195 21.74 3.51 4.14
C ILE A 195 21.94 2.79 5.47
N ALA A 196 21.60 1.50 5.50
CA ALA A 196 21.95 0.60 6.57
C ALA A 196 23.02 -0.40 6.08
N VAL A 197 24.11 -0.53 6.82
CA VAL A 197 25.20 -1.46 6.54
C VAL A 197 25.11 -2.60 7.53
N PHE A 198 25.11 -3.83 6.99
CA PHE A 198 25.01 -5.04 7.78
C PHE A 198 26.26 -5.92 7.62
N ARG A 199 26.62 -6.62 8.68
CA ARG A 199 27.49 -7.77 8.62
C ARG A 199 26.61 -9.02 8.45
N GLY A 200 26.71 -9.68 7.29
CA GLY A 200 25.82 -10.74 6.86
C GLY A 200 24.64 -10.21 6.05
N HIS A 201 23.83 -11.13 5.53
CA HIS A 201 22.67 -10.76 4.74
C HIS A 201 21.55 -10.20 5.64
N PRO A 202 20.90 -9.05 5.34
CA PRO A 202 19.92 -8.41 6.22
C PRO A 202 18.74 -9.29 6.63
N LEU A 203 18.40 -10.32 5.85
CA LEU A 203 17.34 -11.27 6.17
C LEU A 203 17.77 -12.40 7.10
N GLU A 204 19.06 -12.50 7.45
CA GLU A 204 19.54 -13.48 8.43
C GLU A 204 19.35 -12.95 9.85
N LEU A 205 18.85 -13.79 10.77
CA LEU A 205 18.67 -13.40 12.18
C LEU A 205 20.01 -13.08 12.88
N SER A 206 21.13 -13.59 12.36
CA SER A 206 22.49 -13.34 12.84
C SER A 206 23.09 -12.04 12.30
N ALA A 207 22.47 -11.42 11.30
CA ALA A 207 22.98 -10.18 10.71
C ALA A 207 22.99 -9.03 11.72
N ALA A 208 24.11 -8.33 11.81
CA ALA A 208 24.28 -7.22 12.73
C ALA A 208 24.38 -5.91 11.96
N VAL A 209 23.65 -4.89 12.38
CA VAL A 209 23.76 -3.53 11.83
C VAL A 209 25.08 -2.90 12.30
N GLU A 210 26.00 -2.63 11.38
CA GLU A 210 27.32 -2.04 11.64
C GLU A 210 27.31 -0.51 11.55
N ALA A 211 26.54 0.03 10.60
CA ALA A 211 26.41 1.48 10.46
C ALA A 211 25.02 1.83 9.89
N VAL A 212 24.56 3.02 10.24
CA VAL A 212 23.33 3.62 9.68
C VAL A 212 23.65 5.06 9.30
N PHE A 213 23.22 5.43 8.11
CA PHE A 213 23.30 6.80 7.59
C PHE A 213 21.89 7.30 7.31
N ILE A 214 21.64 8.56 7.65
CA ILE A 214 20.40 9.29 7.30
C ILE A 214 20.84 10.59 6.61
N ASN A 215 20.37 10.80 5.39
CA ASN A 215 20.81 11.93 4.54
C ASN A 215 22.35 12.02 4.44
N GLY A 216 23.04 10.87 4.35
CA GLY A 216 24.49 10.80 4.29
C GLY A 216 25.23 11.02 5.61
N GLN A 217 24.54 11.34 6.69
CA GLN A 217 25.13 11.52 8.02
C GLN A 217 25.08 10.20 8.81
N ARG A 218 26.24 9.74 9.32
CA ARG A 218 26.29 8.53 10.14
C ARG A 218 25.60 8.78 11.48
N VAL A 219 24.62 7.95 11.82
CA VAL A 219 23.85 8.01 13.09
C VAL A 219 24.12 6.80 13.99
N LYS A 220 24.77 5.77 13.45
CA LYS A 220 25.27 4.60 14.18
C LYS A 220 26.62 4.14 13.64
#